data_e58ee76a7c5adc6887ea6fd3f042a0d0
#
_entry.id   e58ee76a7c5adc6887ea6fd3f042a0d0
#
_cell.length_a   1.000
_cell.length_b   1.000
_cell.length_c   1.000
_cell.angle_alpha   90.00
_cell.angle_beta   90.00
_cell.angle_gamma   90.00
#
_symmetry.space_group_name_H-M   'P 1'
#
loop_
_entity.id
_entity.type
_entity.pdbx_description
1 polymer ?
#
loop_
_entity_poly.entity_id
_entity_poly.type
_entity_poly.pdbx_seq_one_letter_code
_entity_poly.pdbx_strand_id
1 'polypeptide(L)'
;MTPKELVLGGYKSFAEGDMEGLGKIYHPNALIKVNGDHELSGDYHGFDDFLNNFLARIPIKFPNFDLDILNVTAEDNRVIVHVKLSADNLESEAVHMFVVEDGLETEFRIVDDSQKIAKALGG
;
A
#
# COMPACT_ATOMS: atom_id res chain seq x y z
N MET A 1 -3.66 -20.79 2.46
CA MET A 1 -4.12 -19.39 2.39
C MET A 1 -4.11 -18.95 0.93
N THR A 2 -5.20 -18.36 0.47
CA THR A 2 -5.29 -17.82 -0.90
C THR A 2 -4.55 -16.50 -1.00
N PRO A 3 -4.16 -16.08 -2.22
CA PRO A 3 -3.59 -14.73 -2.41
C PRO A 3 -4.49 -13.63 -1.85
N LYS A 4 -5.80 -13.72 -2.04
CA LYS A 4 -6.76 -12.76 -1.49
C LYS A 4 -6.69 -12.70 0.04
N GLU A 5 -6.67 -13.86 0.70
CA GLU A 5 -6.57 -13.93 2.16
C GLU A 5 -5.27 -13.33 2.67
N LEU A 6 -4.16 -13.62 2.00
CA LEU A 6 -2.86 -13.05 2.37
C LEU A 6 -2.88 -11.52 2.30
N VAL A 7 -3.38 -10.98 1.19
CA VAL A 7 -3.46 -9.53 0.98
C VAL A 7 -4.38 -8.86 2.00
N LEU A 8 -5.55 -9.44 2.25
CA LEU A 8 -6.48 -8.89 3.25
C LEU A 8 -5.90 -8.92 4.65
N GLY A 9 -5.12 -9.97 4.98
CA GLY A 9 -4.37 -10.04 6.23
C GLY A 9 -3.36 -8.91 6.38
N GLY A 10 -2.76 -8.48 5.27
CA GLY A 10 -1.85 -7.34 5.23
C GLY A 10 -2.54 -6.04 5.59
N TYR A 11 -3.73 -5.78 5.05
CA TYR A 11 -4.51 -4.59 5.41
C TYR A 11 -4.89 -4.60 6.90
N LYS A 12 -5.23 -5.76 7.43
CA LYS A 12 -5.54 -5.91 8.85
C LYS A 12 -4.33 -5.57 9.71
N SER A 13 -3.16 -6.11 9.37
CA SER A 13 -1.91 -5.79 10.08
C SER A 13 -1.60 -4.30 10.04
N PHE A 14 -1.76 -3.68 8.87
CA PHE A 14 -1.54 -2.24 8.71
C PHE A 14 -2.49 -1.43 9.60
N ALA A 15 -3.78 -1.77 9.61
CA ALA A 15 -4.78 -1.08 10.41
C ALA A 15 -4.52 -1.21 11.91
N GLU A 16 -3.95 -2.34 12.34
CA GLU A 16 -3.62 -2.60 13.74
C GLU A 16 -2.25 -2.03 14.15
N GLY A 17 -1.51 -1.46 13.20
CA GLY A 17 -0.16 -0.97 13.47
C GLY A 17 0.87 -2.08 13.63
N ASP A 18 0.55 -3.30 13.20
CA ASP A 18 1.44 -4.46 13.29
C ASP A 18 2.36 -4.53 12.08
N MET A 19 3.42 -3.74 12.12
CA MET A 19 4.39 -3.66 11.00
C MET A 19 5.24 -4.93 10.89
N GLU A 20 5.49 -5.61 12.00
CA GLU A 20 6.20 -6.88 11.97
C GLU A 20 5.38 -7.95 11.24
N GLY A 21 4.10 -8.06 11.58
CA GLY A 21 3.18 -8.98 10.89
C GLY A 21 3.03 -8.64 9.42
N LEU A 22 2.93 -7.35 9.10
CA LEU A 22 2.84 -6.90 7.71
C LEU A 22 4.10 -7.30 6.93
N GLY A 23 5.29 -7.10 7.50
CA GLY A 23 6.55 -7.42 6.82
C GLY A 23 6.71 -8.89 6.48
N LYS A 24 6.08 -9.78 7.26
CA LYS A 24 6.21 -11.23 7.07
C LYS A 24 5.56 -11.73 5.78
N ILE A 25 4.63 -10.98 5.20
CA ILE A 25 3.96 -11.41 3.96
C ILE A 25 4.68 -10.95 2.69
N TYR A 26 5.76 -10.17 2.83
CA TYR A 26 6.55 -9.68 1.70
C TYR A 26 7.72 -10.60 1.38
N HIS A 27 7.92 -10.86 0.09
CA HIS A 27 9.12 -11.53 -0.39
C HIS A 27 10.34 -10.63 -0.08
N PRO A 28 11.53 -11.21 0.26
CA PRO A 28 12.72 -10.40 0.51
C PRO A 28 13.09 -9.44 -0.62
N ASN A 29 12.78 -9.79 -1.86
CA ASN A 29 13.06 -8.98 -3.04
C ASN A 29 11.78 -8.35 -3.61
N ALA A 30 10.76 -8.13 -2.79
CA ALA A 30 9.52 -7.53 -3.24
C ALA A 30 9.75 -6.15 -3.83
N LEU A 31 9.06 -5.85 -4.93
CA LEU A 31 9.11 -4.54 -5.56
C LEU A 31 7.78 -3.82 -5.28
N ILE A 32 7.88 -2.66 -4.65
CA ILE A 32 6.73 -1.80 -4.40
C ILE A 32 6.87 -0.56 -5.28
N LYS A 33 5.84 -0.23 -6.04
CA LYS A 33 5.85 0.92 -6.94
C LYS A 33 4.74 1.89 -6.58
N VAL A 34 5.08 3.16 -6.49
CA VAL A 34 4.11 4.24 -6.23
C VAL A 34 4.11 5.16 -7.44
N ASN A 35 2.94 5.36 -8.03
CA ASN A 35 2.78 6.18 -9.22
C ASN A 35 2.95 7.67 -8.95
N GLY A 36 2.99 8.45 -10.02
CA GLY A 36 3.03 9.92 -9.95
C GLY A 36 4.44 10.48 -9.96
N ASP A 37 4.51 11.78 -9.64
CA ASP A 37 5.77 12.53 -9.63
C ASP A 37 5.75 13.47 -8.41
N HIS A 38 5.80 12.89 -7.23
CA HIS A 38 5.84 13.59 -5.95
C HIS A 38 6.86 12.90 -5.04
N GLU A 39 7.07 13.46 -3.85
CA GLU A 39 8.15 12.98 -2.97
C GLU A 39 8.04 11.51 -2.55
N LEU A 40 6.84 10.91 -2.58
CA LEU A 40 6.64 9.51 -2.23
C LEU A 40 6.56 8.60 -3.45
N SER A 41 6.59 9.13 -4.67
CA SER A 41 6.58 8.35 -5.91
C SER A 41 7.88 7.61 -6.12
N GLY A 42 7.81 6.48 -6.81
CA GLY A 42 8.99 5.72 -7.21
C GLY A 42 8.93 4.28 -6.77
N ASP A 43 10.09 3.65 -6.78
CA ASP A 43 10.24 2.22 -6.47
C ASP A 43 10.87 2.04 -5.09
N TYR A 44 10.32 1.08 -4.34
CA TYR A 44 10.84 0.68 -3.04
C TYR A 44 11.21 -0.80 -3.14
N HIS A 45 12.39 -1.15 -2.66
CA HIS A 45 12.96 -2.50 -2.78
C HIS A 45 12.97 -3.22 -1.44
N GLY A 46 12.04 -4.15 -1.28
CA GLY A 46 11.86 -4.90 -0.03
C GLY A 46 11.03 -4.13 0.99
N PHE A 47 10.57 -4.86 2.01
CA PHE A 47 9.68 -4.27 3.00
C PHE A 47 10.35 -3.20 3.86
N ASP A 48 11.62 -3.41 4.24
CA ASP A 48 12.30 -2.43 5.11
C ASP A 48 12.43 -1.06 4.44
N ASP A 49 12.75 -1.03 3.15
CA ASP A 49 12.78 0.22 2.38
C ASP A 49 11.38 0.86 2.35
N PHE A 50 10.37 0.07 2.06
CA PHE A 50 8.99 0.53 2.01
C PHE A 50 8.53 1.04 3.39
N LEU A 51 8.84 0.31 4.46
CA LEU A 51 8.49 0.72 5.81
C LEU A 51 9.14 2.05 6.19
N ASN A 52 10.45 2.15 6.01
CA ASN A 52 11.21 3.32 6.48
C ASN A 52 11.00 4.57 5.64
N ASN A 53 10.78 4.42 4.34
CA ASN A 53 10.75 5.54 3.41
C ASN A 53 9.36 5.85 2.85
N PHE A 54 8.37 5.02 3.12
CA PHE A 54 6.99 5.26 2.72
C PHE A 54 6.02 5.15 3.89
N LEU A 55 5.85 3.96 4.46
CA LEU A 55 4.83 3.75 5.50
C LEU A 55 5.05 4.61 6.73
N ALA A 56 6.31 4.79 7.17
CA ALA A 56 6.63 5.61 8.33
C ALA A 56 6.31 7.09 8.11
N ARG A 57 6.21 7.53 6.86
CA ARG A 57 5.89 8.92 6.51
C ARG A 57 4.39 9.19 6.48
N ILE A 58 3.57 8.15 6.32
CA ILE A 58 2.13 8.32 6.19
C ILE A 58 1.52 9.09 7.36
N PRO A 59 1.73 8.71 8.64
CA PRO A 59 1.11 9.44 9.76
C PRO A 59 1.65 10.87 9.91
N ILE A 60 2.84 11.15 9.39
CA ILE A 60 3.45 12.48 9.45
C ILE A 60 2.87 13.38 8.36
N LYS A 61 2.76 12.86 7.15
CA LYS A 61 2.32 13.64 5.97
C LYS A 61 0.80 13.70 5.85
N PHE A 62 0.10 12.71 6.37
CA PHE A 62 -1.36 12.60 6.27
C PHE A 62 -1.94 12.36 7.67
N PRO A 63 -2.13 13.45 8.47
CA PRO A 63 -2.66 13.30 9.84
C PRO A 63 -4.02 12.62 9.86
N ASN A 64 -4.20 11.71 10.80
CA ASN A 64 -5.42 10.91 10.95
C ASN A 64 -5.76 10.09 9.70
N PHE A 65 -4.74 9.53 9.07
CA PHE A 65 -4.88 8.69 7.88
C PHE A 65 -5.76 7.47 8.16
N ASP A 66 -6.69 7.22 7.24
CA ASP A 66 -7.55 6.04 7.28
C ASP A 66 -7.68 5.46 5.87
N LEU A 67 -7.81 4.14 5.80
CA LEU A 67 -7.95 3.42 4.55
C LEU A 67 -9.13 2.47 4.66
N ASP A 68 -10.11 2.62 3.77
CA ASP A 68 -11.27 1.75 3.69
C ASP A 68 -11.22 0.93 2.40
N ILE A 69 -11.42 -0.37 2.52
CA ILE A 69 -11.51 -1.26 1.37
C ILE A 69 -12.92 -1.17 0.80
N LEU A 70 -13.01 -0.77 -0.47
CA LEU A 70 -14.29 -0.65 -1.17
C LEU A 70 -14.61 -1.91 -1.97
N ASN A 71 -13.60 -2.55 -2.56
CA ASN A 71 -13.79 -3.72 -3.40
C ASN A 71 -12.49 -4.51 -3.50
N VAL A 72 -12.60 -5.84 -3.65
CA VAL A 72 -11.47 -6.73 -3.86
C VAL A 72 -11.78 -7.66 -5.02
N THR A 73 -10.87 -7.75 -5.97
CA THR A 73 -10.96 -8.67 -7.09
C THR A 73 -9.68 -9.50 -7.15
N ALA A 74 -9.82 -10.80 -7.24
CA ALA A 74 -8.67 -11.70 -7.30
C ALA A 74 -8.83 -12.65 -8.48
N GLU A 75 -7.73 -12.85 -9.20
CA GLU A 75 -7.65 -13.82 -10.30
C GLU A 75 -6.26 -14.47 -10.24
N ASP A 76 -6.23 -15.77 -10.08
CA ASP A 76 -4.98 -16.54 -9.95
C ASP A 76 -4.11 -15.97 -8.81
N ASN A 77 -2.91 -15.49 -9.12
CA ASN A 77 -1.97 -14.94 -8.15
C ASN A 77 -2.03 -13.39 -8.07
N ARG A 78 -3.02 -12.78 -8.70
CA ARG A 78 -3.19 -11.32 -8.71
C ARG A 78 -4.37 -10.91 -7.84
N VAL A 79 -4.16 -9.84 -7.06
CA VAL A 79 -5.21 -9.28 -6.21
C VAL A 79 -5.26 -7.78 -6.46
N ILE A 80 -6.45 -7.28 -6.74
CA ILE A 80 -6.68 -5.84 -6.97
C ILE A 80 -7.63 -5.36 -5.89
N VAL A 81 -7.24 -4.30 -5.19
CA VAL A 81 -8.01 -3.74 -4.08
C VAL A 81 -8.30 -2.27 -4.39
N HIS A 82 -9.59 -1.94 -4.48
CA HIS A 82 -10.05 -0.57 -4.63
C HIS A 82 -10.26 -0.02 -3.22
N VAL A 83 -9.60 1.08 -2.90
CA VAL A 83 -9.61 1.65 -1.54
C VAL A 83 -9.98 3.13 -1.56
N LYS A 84 -10.53 3.57 -0.43
CA LYS A 84 -10.73 4.99 -0.14
C LYS A 84 -9.69 5.42 0.88
N LEU A 85 -9.01 6.52 0.61
CA LEU A 85 -8.03 7.13 1.50
C LEU A 85 -8.60 8.42 2.06
N SER A 86 -8.45 8.62 3.36
CA SER A 86 -8.85 9.86 4.02
C SER A 86 -7.84 10.26 5.09
N ALA A 87 -7.69 11.55 5.26
CA ALA A 87 -6.87 12.17 6.30
C ALA A 87 -7.36 13.60 6.47
N ASP A 88 -6.80 14.34 7.42
CA ASP A 88 -7.19 15.74 7.61
C ASP A 88 -6.97 16.57 6.34
N ASN A 89 -5.97 16.22 5.55
CA ASN A 89 -5.57 16.93 4.32
C ASN A 89 -5.80 16.15 3.03
N LEU A 90 -6.53 15.03 3.09
CA LEU A 90 -6.69 14.17 1.92
C LEU A 90 -8.06 13.50 1.92
N GLU A 91 -8.68 13.48 0.74
CA GLU A 91 -9.81 12.60 0.45
C GLU A 91 -9.66 12.12 -0.98
N SER A 92 -9.44 10.82 -1.15
CA SER A 92 -9.08 10.27 -2.46
C SER A 92 -9.43 8.79 -2.53
N GLU A 93 -9.33 8.24 -3.73
CA GLU A 93 -9.41 6.81 -3.97
C GLU A 93 -8.11 6.34 -4.59
N ALA A 94 -7.83 5.06 -4.41
CA ALA A 94 -6.66 4.44 -5.00
C ALA A 94 -6.96 2.99 -5.40
N VAL A 95 -6.12 2.46 -6.26
CA VAL A 95 -6.13 1.04 -6.61
C VAL A 95 -4.79 0.45 -6.22
N HIS A 96 -4.82 -0.62 -5.47
CA HIS A 96 -3.64 -1.38 -5.07
C HIS A 96 -3.63 -2.70 -5.83
N MET A 97 -2.52 -3.01 -6.49
CA MET A 97 -2.37 -4.24 -7.26
C MET A 97 -1.24 -5.07 -6.69
N PHE A 98 -1.53 -6.34 -6.40
CA PHE A 98 -0.58 -7.26 -5.79
C PHE A 98 -0.34 -8.47 -6.68
N VAL A 99 0.90 -8.96 -6.66
CA VAL A 99 1.24 -10.28 -7.19
C VAL A 99 1.75 -11.11 -6.02
N VAL A 100 1.18 -12.31 -5.85
CA VAL A 100 1.53 -13.22 -4.76
C VAL A 100 2.12 -14.49 -5.37
N GLU A 101 3.33 -14.86 -4.95
CA GLU A 101 4.00 -16.09 -5.40
C GLU A 101 4.53 -16.83 -4.20
N ASP A 102 4.26 -18.14 -4.15
CA ASP A 102 4.72 -19.00 -3.06
C ASP A 102 4.36 -18.48 -1.66
N GLY A 103 3.16 -17.90 -1.55
CA GLY A 103 2.63 -17.41 -0.27
C GLY A 103 3.22 -16.09 0.20
N LEU A 104 3.88 -15.33 -0.69
CA LEU A 104 4.46 -14.02 -0.36
C LEU A 104 4.10 -13.00 -1.43
N GLU A 105 3.96 -11.75 -1.04
CA GLU A 105 3.78 -10.64 -1.98
C GLU A 105 5.12 -10.34 -2.64
N THR A 106 5.19 -10.50 -3.97
CA THR A 106 6.39 -10.23 -4.75
C THR A 106 6.34 -8.87 -5.43
N GLU A 107 5.14 -8.34 -5.65
CA GLU A 107 4.95 -7.03 -6.24
C GLU A 107 3.73 -6.35 -5.64
N PHE A 108 3.86 -5.07 -5.36
CA PHE A 108 2.77 -4.23 -4.87
C PHE A 108 2.84 -2.90 -5.63
N ARG A 109 1.77 -2.58 -6.37
CA ARG A 109 1.64 -1.31 -7.06
C ARG A 109 0.57 -0.47 -6.42
N ILE A 110 0.93 0.74 -6.05
CA ILE A 110 0.02 1.74 -5.51
C ILE A 110 -0.27 2.72 -6.65
N VAL A 111 -1.53 2.79 -7.07
CA VAL A 111 -1.98 3.72 -8.11
C VAL A 111 -2.96 4.68 -7.45
N ASP A 112 -2.44 5.81 -7.04
CA ASP A 112 -3.18 6.87 -6.38
C ASP A 112 -3.69 7.90 -7.38
N ASP A 113 -4.60 8.76 -6.94
CA ASP A 113 -4.80 10.06 -7.57
C ASP A 113 -3.57 10.91 -7.23
N SER A 114 -2.54 10.82 -8.08
CA SER A 114 -1.23 11.41 -7.81
C SER A 114 -1.29 12.93 -7.67
N GLN A 115 -2.25 13.57 -8.32
CA GLN A 115 -2.44 15.03 -8.23
C GLN A 115 -2.92 15.42 -6.83
N LYS A 116 -3.88 14.67 -6.28
CA LYS A 116 -4.36 14.91 -4.90
C LYS A 116 -3.29 14.61 -3.87
N ILE A 117 -2.53 13.54 -4.06
CA ILE A 117 -1.43 13.20 -3.17
C ILE A 117 -0.36 14.30 -3.19
N ALA A 118 0.08 14.72 -4.35
CA ALA A 118 1.07 15.79 -4.49
C ALA A 118 0.60 17.07 -3.80
N LYS A 119 -0.66 17.45 -3.98
CA LYS A 119 -1.23 18.64 -3.35
C LYS A 119 -1.24 18.51 -1.82
N ALA A 120 -1.62 17.35 -1.30
CA ALA A 120 -1.63 17.11 0.15
C ALA A 120 -0.21 17.16 0.73
N LEU A 121 0.79 16.77 -0.04
CA LEU A 121 2.21 16.83 0.35
C LEU A 121 2.79 18.25 0.26
N GLY A 122 2.04 19.21 -0.23
CA GLY A 122 2.46 20.61 -0.31
C GLY A 122 3.16 20.98 -1.62
N GLY A 123 3.07 20.10 -2.60
CA GLY A 123 3.78 20.31 -3.86
C GLY A 123 2.93 20.10 -5.12
#